data_c83e7dbec0059cc643184f6f2bfd9fb5
#
_entry.id   c83e7dbec0059cc643184f6f2bfd9fb5
#
_cell.length_a   1.000
_cell.length_b   1.000
_cell.length_c   1.000
_cell.angle_alpha   90.00
_cell.angle_beta   90.00
_cell.angle_gamma   90.00
#
_symmetry.space_group_name_H-M   'P 1'
#
loop_
_entity.id
_entity.type
_entity.pdbx_description
1 polymer ?
#
loop_
_entity_poly.entity_id
_entity_poly.type
_entity_poly.pdbx_seq_one_letter_code
_entity_poly.pdbx_strand_id
1 'polypeptide(L)'
;GDSGSVSNGSIEFDGEDLTKVSVQRLREIRGNQIAFIFQEPMSSLNPVLTIGTQVAEPIWLHHKKSWSEAFEQAGELLQRVAIPDAVKRLEDYPHQFSGGMRQRVMIAMALACQPKLIIADEPTTALDVTVQAQILSLLKNLTKEANSSLILITHDLGVVARYADKVAVMYGGRVVETAYATELYKNPQHPYT
;
A
#
# COMPACT_ATOMS: atom_id res chain seq x y z
N GLY A 1 -4.48 -14.76 -12.32
CA GLY A 1 -5.70 -15.33 -12.87
C GLY A 1 -6.18 -14.51 -14.05
N ASP A 2 -6.86 -15.15 -14.98
CA ASP A 2 -7.24 -14.64 -16.31
C ASP A 2 -8.39 -13.61 -16.30
N SER A 3 -8.46 -12.75 -15.31
CA SER A 3 -9.63 -11.88 -15.09
C SER A 3 -9.55 -10.49 -15.75
N GLY A 4 -8.51 -10.21 -16.53
CA GLY A 4 -8.39 -8.93 -17.24
C GLY A 4 -7.16 -8.87 -18.13
N SER A 5 -7.28 -8.15 -19.24
CA SER A 5 -6.17 -7.88 -20.15
C SER A 5 -6.12 -6.37 -20.46
N VAL A 6 -4.91 -5.85 -20.63
CA VAL A 6 -4.71 -4.50 -21.17
C VAL A 6 -4.91 -4.59 -22.68
N SER A 7 -6.05 -4.07 -23.18
CA SER A 7 -6.36 -4.12 -24.61
C SER A 7 -5.61 -3.10 -25.43
N ASN A 8 -5.30 -1.94 -24.84
CA ASN A 8 -4.57 -0.84 -25.48
C ASN A 8 -3.80 -0.01 -24.45
N GLY A 9 -2.73 0.66 -24.88
CA GLY A 9 -1.91 1.54 -24.04
C GLY A 9 -0.70 0.85 -23.46
N SER A 10 0.02 1.56 -22.60
CA SER A 10 1.20 1.09 -21.87
C SER A 10 1.10 1.44 -20.39
N ILE A 11 1.76 0.66 -19.56
CA ILE A 11 1.96 0.95 -18.13
C ILE A 11 3.46 1.06 -17.92
N GLU A 12 3.95 2.28 -17.85
CA GLU A 12 5.38 2.54 -17.71
C GLU A 12 5.77 2.71 -16.24
N PHE A 13 6.76 1.98 -15.81
CA PHE A 13 7.35 2.08 -14.49
C PHE A 13 8.88 2.01 -14.62
N ASP A 14 9.56 3.05 -14.15
CA ASP A 14 11.03 3.14 -14.15
C ASP A 14 11.67 2.89 -15.54
N GLY A 15 10.98 3.34 -16.61
CA GLY A 15 11.40 3.18 -17.99
C GLY A 15 11.06 1.83 -18.63
N GLU A 16 10.39 0.92 -17.91
CA GLU A 16 9.92 -0.37 -18.44
C GLU A 16 8.40 -0.35 -18.69
N ASP A 17 7.95 -0.83 -19.85
CA ASP A 17 6.53 -1.06 -20.12
C ASP A 17 6.09 -2.41 -19.51
N LEU A 18 5.39 -2.34 -18.38
CA LEU A 18 4.95 -3.51 -17.62
C LEU A 18 3.98 -4.43 -18.38
N THR A 19 3.37 -3.94 -19.46
CA THR A 19 2.47 -4.75 -20.31
C THR A 19 3.25 -5.72 -21.21
N LYS A 20 4.56 -5.51 -21.37
CA LYS A 20 5.44 -6.28 -22.28
C LYS A 20 6.51 -7.10 -21.56
N VAL A 21 6.69 -6.89 -20.25
CA VAL A 21 7.73 -7.63 -19.50
C VAL A 21 7.32 -9.08 -19.25
N SER A 22 8.30 -9.95 -19.03
CA SER A 22 8.06 -11.35 -18.72
C SER A 22 7.35 -11.54 -17.36
N VAL A 23 6.68 -12.67 -17.19
CA VAL A 23 6.06 -13.04 -15.91
C VAL A 23 7.10 -13.10 -14.78
N GLN A 24 8.32 -13.54 -15.09
CA GLN A 24 9.42 -13.56 -14.11
C GLN A 24 9.78 -12.14 -13.67
N ARG A 25 9.89 -11.20 -14.62
CA ARG A 25 10.18 -9.79 -14.31
C ARG A 25 9.06 -9.15 -13.49
N LEU A 26 7.79 -9.45 -13.80
CA LEU A 26 6.66 -9.00 -12.98
C LEU A 26 6.72 -9.51 -11.53
N ARG A 27 7.17 -10.75 -11.31
CA ARG A 27 7.36 -11.30 -9.96
C ARG A 27 8.47 -10.57 -9.19
N GLU A 28 9.54 -10.16 -9.87
CA GLU A 28 10.63 -9.38 -9.27
C GLU A 28 10.18 -7.96 -8.89
N ILE A 29 9.25 -7.38 -9.63
CA ILE A 29 8.71 -6.03 -9.38
C ILE A 29 7.67 -6.05 -8.25
N ARG A 30 6.77 -7.04 -8.26
CA ARG A 30 5.67 -7.14 -7.30
C ARG A 30 6.17 -7.41 -5.89
N GLY A 31 5.75 -6.56 -4.95
CA GLY A 31 6.15 -6.62 -3.54
C GLY A 31 7.54 -6.05 -3.26
N ASN A 32 8.39 -5.94 -4.28
CA ASN A 32 9.76 -5.42 -4.15
C ASN A 32 9.87 -3.95 -4.59
N GLN A 33 9.47 -3.63 -5.83
CA GLN A 33 9.56 -2.27 -6.38
C GLN A 33 8.20 -1.56 -6.37
N ILE A 34 7.11 -2.31 -6.56
CA ILE A 34 5.74 -1.83 -6.45
C ILE A 34 5.04 -2.67 -5.39
N ALA A 35 4.55 -2.03 -4.33
CA ALA A 35 3.74 -2.67 -3.31
C ALA A 35 2.29 -2.22 -3.41
N PHE A 36 1.37 -3.08 -2.97
CA PHE A 36 -0.06 -2.83 -2.99
C PHE A 36 -0.65 -3.00 -1.59
N ILE A 37 -1.46 -2.05 -1.14
CA ILE A 37 -2.26 -2.12 0.07
C ILE A 37 -3.71 -2.23 -0.36
N PHE A 38 -4.32 -3.40 -0.13
CA PHE A 38 -5.69 -3.68 -0.55
C PHE A 38 -6.72 -3.08 0.42
N GLN A 39 -7.94 -2.90 -0.07
CA GLN A 39 -9.06 -2.31 0.64
C GLN A 39 -9.46 -3.10 1.91
N GLU A 40 -9.42 -4.43 1.86
CA GLU A 40 -9.86 -5.27 2.97
C GLU A 40 -8.71 -6.04 3.63
N PRO A 41 -8.32 -5.70 4.88
CA PRO A 41 -7.27 -6.42 5.59
C PRO A 41 -7.60 -7.89 5.86
N MET A 42 -8.90 -8.21 6.00
CA MET A 42 -9.35 -9.58 6.32
C MET A 42 -9.14 -10.56 5.16
N SER A 43 -9.30 -10.10 3.93
CA SER A 43 -9.07 -10.92 2.72
C SER A 43 -7.62 -10.93 2.26
N SER A 44 -6.81 -9.97 2.74
CA SER A 44 -5.42 -9.77 2.32
C SER A 44 -4.41 -10.50 3.21
N LEU A 45 -4.73 -10.71 4.50
CA LEU A 45 -3.92 -11.48 5.43
C LEU A 45 -4.34 -12.94 5.43
N ASN A 46 -3.38 -13.84 5.31
CA ASN A 46 -3.64 -15.28 5.41
C ASN A 46 -3.95 -15.66 6.88
N PRO A 47 -5.17 -16.14 7.20
CA PRO A 47 -5.59 -16.38 8.58
C PRO A 47 -4.85 -17.55 9.28
N VAL A 48 -4.20 -18.43 8.51
CA VAL A 48 -3.49 -19.61 9.04
C VAL A 48 -1.98 -19.43 9.14
N LEU A 49 -1.46 -18.24 8.79
CA LEU A 49 -0.06 -17.87 8.95
C LEU A 49 0.08 -16.81 10.05
N THR A 50 1.19 -16.87 10.80
CA THR A 50 1.50 -15.84 11.79
C THR A 50 1.80 -14.52 11.11
N ILE A 51 1.63 -13.41 11.83
CA ILE A 51 1.93 -12.07 11.32
C ILE A 51 3.41 -11.93 10.97
N GLY A 52 4.30 -12.44 11.81
CA GLY A 52 5.74 -12.41 11.53
C GLY A 52 6.11 -13.12 10.25
N THR A 53 5.52 -14.29 9.99
CA THR A 53 5.72 -15.03 8.74
C THR A 53 5.33 -14.20 7.52
N GLN A 54 4.16 -13.57 7.57
CA GLN A 54 3.64 -12.81 6.42
C GLN A 54 4.45 -11.53 6.15
N VAL A 55 4.94 -10.87 7.20
CA VAL A 55 5.80 -9.67 7.05
C VAL A 55 7.22 -10.04 6.62
N ALA A 56 7.76 -11.17 7.08
CA ALA A 56 9.11 -11.62 6.76
C ALA A 56 9.22 -12.20 5.33
N GLU A 57 8.15 -12.82 4.82
CA GLU A 57 8.17 -13.51 3.52
C GLU A 57 8.66 -12.64 2.35
N PRO A 58 8.18 -11.39 2.13
CA PRO A 58 8.69 -10.53 1.07
C PRO A 58 10.19 -10.23 1.21
N ILE A 59 10.67 -10.01 2.43
CA ILE A 59 12.08 -9.73 2.72
C ILE A 59 12.94 -10.92 2.35
N TRP A 60 12.56 -12.11 2.83
CA TRP A 60 13.25 -13.36 2.52
C TRP A 60 13.29 -13.64 1.02
N LEU A 61 12.14 -13.45 0.34
CA LEU A 61 12.00 -13.75 -1.09
C LEU A 61 12.84 -12.82 -1.97
N HIS A 62 12.86 -11.50 -1.67
CA HIS A 62 13.44 -10.50 -2.56
C HIS A 62 14.85 -10.06 -2.16
N HIS A 63 15.22 -10.09 -0.88
CA HIS A 63 16.49 -9.54 -0.38
C HIS A 63 17.57 -10.58 -0.14
N LYS A 64 17.33 -11.86 -0.48
CA LYS A 64 18.29 -12.97 -0.31
C LYS A 64 18.81 -13.10 1.14
N LYS A 65 18.02 -12.70 2.12
CA LYS A 65 18.33 -12.81 3.54
C LYS A 65 18.00 -14.21 4.05
N SER A 66 18.64 -14.61 5.14
CA SER A 66 18.19 -15.80 5.89
C SER A 66 16.79 -15.54 6.46
N TRP A 67 16.06 -16.63 6.73
CA TRP A 67 14.73 -16.51 7.36
C TRP A 67 14.79 -15.81 8.72
N SER A 68 15.82 -16.09 9.51
CA SER A 68 16.01 -15.46 10.84
C SER A 68 16.18 -13.94 10.73
N GLU A 69 17.01 -13.46 9.81
CA GLU A 69 17.20 -12.02 9.55
C GLU A 69 15.92 -11.35 9.03
N ALA A 70 15.18 -12.03 8.13
CA ALA A 70 13.91 -11.53 7.63
C ALA A 70 12.86 -11.42 8.74
N PHE A 71 12.82 -12.40 9.65
CA PHE A 71 11.89 -12.43 10.77
C PHE A 71 12.23 -11.36 11.83
N GLU A 72 13.51 -11.12 12.10
CA GLU A 72 13.96 -10.01 12.96
C GLU A 72 13.53 -8.65 12.39
N GLN A 73 13.77 -8.43 11.08
CA GLN A 73 13.33 -7.22 10.39
C GLN A 73 11.80 -7.05 10.38
N ALA A 74 11.05 -8.15 10.31
CA ALA A 74 9.60 -8.08 10.46
C ALA A 74 9.20 -7.50 11.82
N GLY A 75 9.89 -7.84 12.90
CA GLY A 75 9.70 -7.25 14.23
C GLY A 75 9.95 -5.73 14.24
N GLU A 76 11.04 -5.29 13.63
CA GLU A 76 11.36 -3.85 13.50
C GLU A 76 10.28 -3.10 12.70
N LEU A 77 9.82 -3.68 11.60
CA LEU A 77 8.75 -3.11 10.78
C LEU A 77 7.44 -2.97 11.56
N LEU A 78 7.06 -4.00 12.33
CA LEU A 78 5.87 -3.93 13.19
C LEU A 78 6.00 -2.84 14.28
N GLN A 79 7.19 -2.59 14.81
CA GLN A 79 7.44 -1.46 15.72
C GLN A 79 7.27 -0.13 14.99
N ARG A 80 7.82 0.02 13.78
CA ARG A 80 7.70 1.25 12.97
C ARG A 80 6.26 1.59 12.63
N VAL A 81 5.39 0.60 12.43
CA VAL A 81 3.96 0.83 12.23
C VAL A 81 3.18 0.92 13.54
N ALA A 82 3.87 1.06 14.67
CA ALA A 82 3.30 1.22 16.01
C ALA A 82 2.36 0.08 16.43
N ILE A 83 2.76 -1.17 16.20
CA ILE A 83 2.14 -2.33 16.83
C ILE A 83 2.68 -2.47 18.26
N PRO A 84 1.82 -2.46 19.28
CA PRO A 84 2.26 -2.68 20.67
C PRO A 84 2.88 -4.06 20.84
N ASP A 85 3.95 -4.18 21.62
CA ASP A 85 4.66 -5.46 21.88
C ASP A 85 5.04 -6.21 20.60
N ALA A 86 5.45 -5.50 19.55
CA ALA A 86 5.62 -5.98 18.18
C ALA A 86 6.38 -7.32 18.09
N VAL A 87 7.51 -7.47 18.81
CA VAL A 87 8.33 -8.67 18.77
C VAL A 87 7.56 -9.89 19.30
N LYS A 88 6.79 -9.74 20.37
CA LYS A 88 5.97 -10.83 20.93
C LYS A 88 4.83 -11.22 19.99
N ARG A 89 4.31 -10.25 19.25
CA ARG A 89 3.18 -10.41 18.33
C ARG A 89 3.55 -10.98 16.97
N LEU A 90 4.83 -11.24 16.70
CA LEU A 90 5.25 -11.94 15.48
C LEU A 90 4.61 -13.32 15.36
N GLU A 91 4.40 -14.01 16.49
CA GLU A 91 3.80 -15.34 16.54
C GLU A 91 2.26 -15.33 16.58
N ASP A 92 1.65 -14.14 16.69
CA ASP A 92 0.21 -13.99 16.70
C ASP A 92 -0.38 -14.14 15.28
N TYR A 93 -1.66 -14.53 15.23
CA TYR A 93 -2.41 -14.68 13.98
C TYR A 93 -3.29 -13.44 13.70
N PRO A 94 -3.70 -13.22 12.44
CA PRO A 94 -4.52 -12.06 12.05
C PRO A 94 -5.79 -11.85 12.90
N HIS A 95 -6.45 -12.92 13.33
CA HIS A 95 -7.67 -12.84 14.14
C HIS A 95 -7.46 -12.26 15.56
N GLN A 96 -6.22 -12.24 16.04
CA GLN A 96 -5.83 -11.66 17.34
C GLN A 96 -5.59 -10.15 17.28
N PHE A 97 -5.67 -9.54 16.07
CA PHE A 97 -5.44 -8.14 15.83
C PHE A 97 -6.75 -7.39 15.59
N SER A 98 -6.86 -6.15 16.08
CA SER A 98 -7.95 -5.24 15.72
C SER A 98 -7.87 -4.82 14.23
N GLY A 99 -8.94 -4.26 13.67
CA GLY A 99 -8.96 -3.77 12.28
C GLY A 99 -7.81 -2.80 11.98
N GLY A 100 -7.62 -1.80 12.84
CA GLY A 100 -6.54 -0.84 12.70
C GLY A 100 -5.14 -1.46 12.84
N MET A 101 -4.97 -2.48 13.69
CA MET A 101 -3.70 -3.22 13.79
C MET A 101 -3.42 -4.05 12.53
N ARG A 102 -4.43 -4.72 11.97
CA ARG A 102 -4.29 -5.45 10.69
C ARG A 102 -3.89 -4.52 9.54
N GLN A 103 -4.49 -3.33 9.52
CA GLN A 103 -4.12 -2.32 8.52
C GLN A 103 -2.66 -1.87 8.66
N ARG A 104 -2.17 -1.68 9.90
CA ARG A 104 -0.76 -1.39 10.18
C ARG A 104 0.17 -2.52 9.73
N VAL A 105 -0.23 -3.78 9.92
CA VAL A 105 0.50 -4.96 9.41
C VAL A 105 0.59 -4.93 7.88
N MET A 106 -0.50 -4.64 7.18
CA MET A 106 -0.48 -4.51 5.70
C MET A 106 0.46 -3.40 5.24
N ILE A 107 0.52 -2.27 5.95
CA ILE A 107 1.49 -1.20 5.68
C ILE A 107 2.92 -1.69 5.91
N ALA A 108 3.18 -2.44 6.99
CA ALA A 108 4.48 -3.04 7.24
C ALA A 108 4.90 -3.99 6.12
N MET A 109 4.00 -4.86 5.67
CA MET A 109 4.24 -5.77 4.52
C MET A 109 4.55 -4.99 3.24
N ALA A 110 3.79 -3.94 2.94
CA ALA A 110 4.01 -3.10 1.77
C ALA A 110 5.37 -2.40 1.80
N LEU A 111 5.84 -2.01 2.97
CA LEU A 111 7.13 -1.34 3.17
C LEU A 111 8.32 -2.29 3.34
N ALA A 112 8.07 -3.59 3.44
CA ALA A 112 9.08 -4.60 3.79
C ALA A 112 10.30 -4.60 2.87
N CYS A 113 10.09 -4.37 1.57
CA CYS A 113 11.16 -4.30 0.58
C CYS A 113 11.53 -2.87 0.16
N GLN A 114 11.07 -1.84 0.88
CA GLN A 114 11.32 -0.42 0.56
C GLN A 114 10.99 -0.09 -0.91
N PRO A 115 9.74 -0.30 -1.35
CA PRO A 115 9.35 -0.15 -2.74
C PRO A 115 9.49 1.29 -3.22
N LYS A 116 9.69 1.49 -4.53
CA LYS A 116 9.69 2.82 -5.16
C LYS A 116 8.27 3.41 -5.25
N LEU A 117 7.25 2.53 -5.35
CA LEU A 117 5.85 2.92 -5.47
C LEU A 117 4.98 2.07 -4.55
N ILE A 118 4.11 2.73 -3.81
CA ILE A 118 3.03 2.10 -3.05
C ILE A 118 1.70 2.54 -3.65
N ILE A 119 0.83 1.57 -3.94
CA ILE A 119 -0.55 1.81 -4.35
C ILE A 119 -1.45 1.38 -3.19
N ALA A 120 -2.19 2.32 -2.62
CA ALA A 120 -3.11 2.08 -1.52
C ALA A 120 -4.55 2.28 -2.01
N ASP A 121 -5.30 1.19 -2.07
CA ASP A 121 -6.68 1.18 -2.54
C ASP A 121 -7.62 1.22 -1.34
N GLU A 122 -8.23 2.38 -1.11
CA GLU A 122 -9.12 2.66 0.03
C GLU A 122 -8.59 2.13 1.38
N PRO A 123 -7.35 2.45 1.78
CA PRO A 123 -6.66 1.78 2.87
C PRO A 123 -7.27 2.02 4.25
N THR A 124 -8.34 2.77 4.35
CA THR A 124 -8.98 3.14 5.62
C THR A 124 -10.48 2.89 5.64
N THR A 125 -11.03 2.30 4.59
CA THR A 125 -12.43 1.88 4.54
C THR A 125 -12.72 0.90 5.69
N ALA A 126 -13.84 1.04 6.37
CA ALA A 126 -14.23 0.27 7.56
C ALA A 126 -13.45 0.56 8.86
N LEU A 127 -12.71 1.67 8.93
CA LEU A 127 -12.09 2.16 10.16
C LEU A 127 -12.84 3.40 10.67
N ASP A 128 -12.84 3.62 12.00
CA ASP A 128 -13.35 4.86 12.55
C ASP A 128 -12.46 6.05 12.16
N VAL A 129 -13.06 7.26 12.17
CA VAL A 129 -12.41 8.51 11.69
C VAL A 129 -11.07 8.79 12.36
N THR A 130 -10.95 8.46 13.66
CA THR A 130 -9.72 8.71 14.42
C THR A 130 -8.61 7.75 13.97
N VAL A 131 -8.92 6.47 13.85
CA VAL A 131 -7.97 5.46 13.37
C VAL A 131 -7.60 5.71 11.91
N GLN A 132 -8.58 6.11 11.06
CA GLN A 132 -8.34 6.50 9.68
C GLN A 132 -7.27 7.60 9.57
N ALA A 133 -7.42 8.68 10.34
CA ALA A 133 -6.46 9.78 10.34
C ALA A 133 -5.04 9.33 10.78
N GLN A 134 -4.97 8.45 11.78
CA GLN A 134 -3.70 7.88 12.25
C GLN A 134 -3.03 7.01 11.18
N ILE A 135 -3.78 6.15 10.50
CA ILE A 135 -3.28 5.26 9.45
C ILE A 135 -2.76 6.07 8.25
N LEU A 136 -3.50 7.07 7.79
CA LEU A 136 -3.09 7.91 6.67
C LEU A 136 -1.85 8.75 7.00
N SER A 137 -1.78 9.30 8.22
CA SER A 137 -0.59 10.02 8.67
C SER A 137 0.63 9.09 8.77
N LEU A 138 0.45 7.89 9.31
CA LEU A 138 1.50 6.88 9.38
C LEU A 138 2.00 6.52 7.98
N LEU A 139 1.10 6.21 7.06
CA LEU A 139 1.43 5.84 5.68
C LEU A 139 2.21 6.98 4.99
N LYS A 140 1.75 8.23 5.09
CA LYS A 140 2.43 9.40 4.51
C LYS A 140 3.84 9.58 5.07
N ASN A 141 4.02 9.45 6.39
CA ASN A 141 5.33 9.62 7.02
C ASN A 141 6.29 8.50 6.59
N LEU A 142 5.85 7.24 6.64
CA LEU A 142 6.70 6.10 6.30
C LEU A 142 7.06 6.06 4.80
N THR A 143 6.15 6.46 3.91
CA THR A 143 6.46 6.56 2.48
C THR A 143 7.47 7.66 2.20
N LYS A 144 7.37 8.79 2.91
CA LYS A 144 8.36 9.88 2.80
C LYS A 144 9.74 9.45 3.32
N GLU A 145 9.80 8.78 4.47
CA GLU A 145 11.05 8.24 5.04
C GLU A 145 11.71 7.23 4.10
N ALA A 146 10.91 6.37 3.44
CA ALA A 146 11.38 5.38 2.50
C ALA A 146 11.71 5.96 1.10
N ASN A 147 11.50 7.27 0.89
CA ASN A 147 11.60 7.92 -0.43
C ASN A 147 10.75 7.22 -1.51
N SER A 148 9.59 6.73 -1.11
CA SER A 148 8.62 6.05 -1.98
C SER A 148 7.57 7.03 -2.51
N SER A 149 7.09 6.81 -3.73
CA SER A 149 5.88 7.46 -4.24
C SER A 149 4.64 6.75 -3.72
N LEU A 150 3.57 7.50 -3.46
CA LEU A 150 2.28 6.97 -3.01
C LEU A 150 1.17 7.33 -3.99
N ILE A 151 0.47 6.32 -4.52
CA ILE A 151 -0.82 6.48 -5.17
C ILE A 151 -1.88 6.09 -4.16
N LEU A 152 -2.71 7.05 -3.75
CA LEU A 152 -3.81 6.84 -2.82
C LEU A 152 -5.13 6.88 -3.59
N ILE A 153 -5.83 5.75 -3.67
CA ILE A 153 -7.17 5.66 -4.23
C ILE A 153 -8.16 5.84 -3.09
N THR A 154 -9.06 6.80 -3.24
CA THR A 154 -10.08 7.12 -2.22
C THR A 154 -11.25 7.87 -2.84
N HIS A 155 -12.41 7.74 -2.24
CA HIS A 155 -13.59 8.56 -2.53
C HIS A 155 -13.78 9.70 -1.51
N ASP A 156 -12.92 9.82 -0.50
CA ASP A 156 -13.00 10.85 0.55
C ASP A 156 -12.22 12.10 0.14
N LEU A 157 -12.95 13.16 -0.19
CA LEU A 157 -12.37 14.45 -0.56
C LEU A 157 -11.58 15.10 0.58
N GLY A 158 -11.94 14.88 1.85
CA GLY A 158 -11.20 15.38 3.01
C GLY A 158 -9.80 14.75 3.10
N VAL A 159 -9.70 13.47 2.79
CA VAL A 159 -8.43 12.74 2.68
C VAL A 159 -7.59 13.33 1.54
N VAL A 160 -8.19 13.51 0.36
CA VAL A 160 -7.48 14.08 -0.80
C VAL A 160 -6.94 15.48 -0.47
N ALA A 161 -7.75 16.36 0.11
CA ALA A 161 -7.34 17.72 0.46
C ALA A 161 -6.14 17.77 1.42
N ARG A 162 -6.04 16.79 2.31
CA ARG A 162 -5.02 16.76 3.38
C ARG A 162 -3.73 16.04 2.98
N TYR A 163 -3.82 15.02 2.13
CA TYR A 163 -2.71 14.10 1.90
C TYR A 163 -2.16 14.11 0.46
N ALA A 164 -2.96 14.51 -0.54
CA ALA A 164 -2.55 14.48 -1.93
C ALA A 164 -1.82 15.76 -2.37
N ASP A 165 -0.76 15.61 -3.16
CA ASP A 165 -0.10 16.69 -3.86
C ASP A 165 -0.79 16.96 -5.21
N LYS A 166 -1.07 15.88 -5.97
CA LYS A 166 -1.71 15.89 -7.28
C LYS A 166 -2.88 14.92 -7.28
N VAL A 167 -3.95 15.27 -7.97
CA VAL A 167 -5.19 14.49 -8.02
C VAL A 167 -5.56 14.17 -9.45
N ALA A 168 -5.97 12.94 -9.70
CA ALA A 168 -6.63 12.52 -10.93
C ALA A 168 -8.06 12.10 -10.57
N VAL A 169 -9.05 12.84 -11.05
CA VAL A 169 -10.47 12.53 -10.84
C VAL A 169 -10.94 11.55 -11.90
N MET A 170 -11.50 10.44 -11.45
CA MET A 170 -12.03 9.39 -12.34
C MET A 170 -13.56 9.36 -12.32
N TYR A 171 -14.17 9.27 -13.49
CA TYR A 171 -15.61 9.10 -13.66
C TYR A 171 -15.88 8.15 -14.84
N GLY A 172 -16.73 7.15 -14.63
CA GLY A 172 -17.08 6.17 -15.67
C GLY A 172 -15.85 5.45 -16.28
N GLY A 173 -14.82 5.17 -15.48
CA GLY A 173 -13.60 4.50 -15.93
C GLY A 173 -12.61 5.39 -16.70
N ARG A 174 -12.84 6.72 -16.74
CA ARG A 174 -11.98 7.69 -17.42
C ARG A 174 -11.47 8.75 -16.46
N VAL A 175 -10.23 9.20 -16.64
CA VAL A 175 -9.72 10.38 -15.97
C VAL A 175 -10.35 11.60 -16.66
N VAL A 176 -11.16 12.35 -15.92
CA VAL A 176 -11.90 13.53 -16.42
C VAL A 176 -11.23 14.84 -16.06
N GLU A 177 -10.41 14.86 -15.01
CA GLU A 177 -9.68 16.04 -14.58
C GLU A 177 -8.39 15.64 -13.87
N THR A 178 -7.32 16.42 -14.05
CA THR A 178 -6.05 16.23 -13.32
C THR A 178 -5.48 17.59 -12.96
N ALA A 179 -5.23 17.83 -11.67
CA ALA A 179 -4.66 19.09 -11.18
C ALA A 179 -3.89 18.85 -9.85
N TYR A 180 -3.14 19.87 -9.42
CA TYR A 180 -2.67 19.91 -8.03
C TYR A 180 -3.87 20.02 -7.08
N ALA A 181 -3.78 19.38 -5.91
CA ALA A 181 -4.90 19.37 -4.96
C ALA A 181 -5.40 20.79 -4.64
N THR A 182 -4.49 21.73 -4.38
CA THR A 182 -4.83 23.13 -4.08
C THR A 182 -5.60 23.83 -5.20
N GLU A 183 -5.31 23.51 -6.46
CA GLU A 183 -5.99 24.09 -7.62
C GLU A 183 -7.35 23.43 -7.83
N LEU A 184 -7.40 22.12 -7.73
CA LEU A 184 -8.64 21.33 -7.88
C LEU A 184 -9.77 21.83 -6.95
N TYR A 185 -9.43 22.14 -5.69
CA TYR A 185 -10.41 22.62 -4.71
C TYR A 185 -10.84 24.07 -4.93
N LYS A 186 -9.96 24.90 -5.53
CA LYS A 186 -10.29 26.31 -5.81
C LYS A 186 -11.08 26.50 -7.09
N ASN A 187 -10.77 25.72 -8.11
CA ASN A 187 -11.27 25.95 -9.46
C ASN A 187 -11.50 24.60 -10.21
N PRO A 188 -12.44 23.75 -9.73
CA PRO A 188 -12.75 22.51 -10.43
C PRO A 188 -13.32 22.79 -11.81
N GLN A 189 -12.84 22.08 -12.82
CA GLN A 189 -13.22 22.30 -14.21
C GLN A 189 -14.29 21.31 -14.69
N HIS A 190 -14.36 20.12 -14.12
CA HIS A 190 -15.35 19.12 -14.51
C HIS A 190 -16.55 19.13 -13.55
N PRO A 191 -17.81 19.06 -14.02
CA PRO A 191 -19.01 19.10 -13.17
C PRO A 191 -19.04 18.05 -12.05
N TYR A 192 -18.51 16.84 -12.31
CA TYR A 192 -18.41 15.79 -11.30
C TYR A 192 -17.44 16.18 -10.18
N THR A 193 -16.31 16.82 -10.50
CA THR A 193 -15.33 17.29 -9.50
C THR A 193 -15.95 18.30 -8.57
#